data_70e3eb6ed7d4c509f52dda7878ef96bd
#
_entry.id   70e3eb6ed7d4c509f52dda7878ef96bd
#
_cell.length_a   1.000
_cell.length_b   1.000
_cell.length_c   1.000
_cell.angle_alpha   90.00
_cell.angle_beta   90.00
_cell.angle_gamma   90.00
#
_symmetry.space_group_name_H-M   'P 1'
#
loop_
_entity.id
_entity.type
_entity.pdbx_description
1 polymer ?
#
loop_
_entity_poly.entity_id
_entity_poly.type
_entity_poly.pdbx_seq_one_letter_code
_entity_poly.pdbx_strand_id
1 'polypeptide(L)'
;MTQHLYILTGGSRGMGLAIAEQLLQKGNTLICISRNQQGSLTAQAQKVGVHVEQWAHDLADGASASLALKAWLEKQTAQSFQSATLINNAGVIPNIGPLSQADPHNLAMALRVGLEAPMQLCAAFLGATENWHMPRKVVNISSGLGRRAMAFQAGYCAAK
;
A
#
# COMPACT_ATOMS: atom_id res chain seq x y z
N MET A 1 -3.55 -0.36 -26.12
CA MET A 1 -3.58 -1.41 -25.07
C MET A 1 -4.13 -0.78 -23.81
N THR A 2 -5.07 -1.45 -23.15
CA THR A 2 -5.63 -1.01 -21.87
C THR A 2 -4.56 -1.08 -20.78
N GLN A 3 -4.19 0.06 -20.19
CA GLN A 3 -3.22 0.09 -19.08
C GLN A 3 -3.95 0.43 -17.79
N HIS A 4 -3.81 -0.42 -16.77
CA HIS A 4 -4.33 -0.19 -15.43
C HIS A 4 -3.17 0.00 -14.46
N LEU A 5 -3.22 1.08 -13.69
CA LEU A 5 -2.24 1.36 -12.64
C LEU A 5 -2.68 0.77 -11.31
N TYR A 6 -1.81 -0.01 -10.69
CA TYR A 6 -1.99 -0.49 -9.32
C TYR A 6 -0.82 -0.02 -8.45
N ILE A 7 -1.14 0.56 -7.31
CA ILE A 7 -0.19 0.94 -6.27
C ILE A 7 -0.55 0.09 -5.05
N LEU A 8 0.40 -0.76 -4.62
CA LEU A 8 0.19 -1.72 -3.54
C LEU A 8 1.19 -1.50 -2.43
N THR A 9 0.73 -1.31 -1.19
CA THR A 9 1.60 -1.28 -0.03
C THR A 9 1.78 -2.67 0.58
N GLY A 10 3.00 -2.98 1.05
CA GLY A 10 3.32 -4.26 1.67
C GLY A 10 3.36 -5.45 0.70
N GLY A 11 3.77 -5.24 -0.55
CA GLY A 11 3.79 -6.25 -1.61
C GLY A 11 4.93 -7.27 -1.54
N SER A 12 5.80 -7.25 -0.52
CA SER A 12 7.00 -8.09 -0.49
C SER A 12 6.82 -9.48 0.14
N ARG A 13 5.70 -9.75 0.82
CA ARG A 13 5.41 -11.04 1.47
C ARG A 13 3.92 -11.25 1.73
N GLY A 14 3.57 -12.50 2.09
CA GLY A 14 2.23 -12.87 2.56
C GLY A 14 1.13 -12.47 1.59
N MET A 15 0.02 -11.94 2.12
CA MET A 15 -1.14 -11.54 1.32
C MET A 15 -0.80 -10.45 0.28
N GLY A 16 0.04 -9.49 0.64
CA GLY A 16 0.46 -8.44 -0.30
C GLY A 16 1.22 -8.99 -1.50
N LEU A 17 2.12 -9.96 -1.29
CA LEU A 17 2.81 -10.62 -2.39
C LEU A 17 1.84 -11.41 -3.27
N ALA A 18 0.91 -12.16 -2.67
CA ALA A 18 -0.10 -12.89 -3.42
C ALA A 18 -1.01 -11.96 -4.26
N ILE A 19 -1.35 -10.78 -3.74
CA ILE A 19 -2.06 -9.73 -4.49
C ILE A 19 -1.19 -9.25 -5.65
N ALA A 20 0.09 -8.92 -5.37
CA ALA A 20 1.02 -8.43 -6.39
C ALA A 20 1.16 -9.43 -7.56
N GLU A 21 1.34 -10.72 -7.25
CA GLU A 21 1.44 -11.79 -8.24
C GLU A 21 0.20 -11.91 -9.12
N GLN A 22 -1.00 -11.77 -8.55
CA GLN A 22 -2.26 -11.79 -9.31
C GLN A 22 -2.44 -10.56 -10.20
N LEU A 23 -1.83 -9.42 -9.85
CA LEU A 23 -1.83 -8.21 -10.65
C LEU A 23 -0.84 -8.23 -11.81
N LEU A 24 0.02 -9.24 -11.93
CA LEU A 24 0.94 -9.43 -13.05
C LEU A 24 0.20 -9.89 -14.31
N GLN A 25 -0.69 -9.05 -14.80
CA GLN A 25 -1.48 -9.31 -16.01
C GLN A 25 -1.10 -8.30 -17.09
N LYS A 26 -1.06 -8.78 -18.33
CA LYS A 26 -0.73 -7.93 -19.49
C LYS A 26 -1.64 -6.70 -19.55
N GLY A 27 -1.04 -5.53 -19.66
CA GLY A 27 -1.76 -4.26 -19.63
C GLY A 27 -1.83 -3.61 -18.24
N ASN A 28 -1.26 -4.22 -17.20
CA ASN A 28 -1.12 -3.61 -15.88
C ASN A 28 0.26 -2.97 -15.72
N THR A 29 0.30 -1.91 -14.93
CA THR A 29 1.50 -1.35 -14.32
C THR A 29 1.34 -1.47 -12.80
N LEU A 30 2.33 -2.03 -12.13
CA LEU A 30 2.30 -2.27 -10.69
C LEU A 30 3.44 -1.54 -9.99
N ILE A 31 3.10 -0.74 -8.97
CA ILE A 31 4.05 -0.15 -8.03
C ILE A 31 3.85 -0.83 -6.68
N CYS A 32 4.90 -1.48 -6.16
CA CYS A 32 4.90 -2.05 -4.82
C CYS A 32 5.72 -1.18 -3.88
N ILE A 33 5.12 -0.67 -2.81
CA ILE A 33 5.77 0.13 -1.77
C ILE A 33 5.93 -0.72 -0.52
N SER A 34 7.16 -1.09 -0.17
CA SER A 34 7.47 -1.93 0.99
C SER A 34 8.93 -1.80 1.41
N ARG A 35 9.27 -2.19 2.64
CA ARG A 35 10.64 -2.11 3.16
C ARG A 35 11.63 -2.95 2.34
N ASN A 36 11.19 -4.10 1.87
CA ASN A 36 12.02 -5.03 1.11
C ASN A 36 11.47 -5.20 -0.31
N GLN A 37 12.36 -5.35 -1.26
CA GLN A 37 12.02 -5.74 -2.63
C GLN A 37 11.98 -7.27 -2.74
N GLN A 38 11.15 -7.78 -3.65
CA GLN A 38 11.01 -9.21 -3.90
C GLN A 38 11.48 -9.56 -5.31
N GLY A 39 12.64 -10.20 -5.41
CA GLY A 39 13.25 -10.54 -6.69
C GLY A 39 12.41 -11.50 -7.55
N SER A 40 11.67 -12.42 -6.91
CA SER A 40 10.77 -13.34 -7.61
C SER A 40 9.64 -12.59 -8.33
N LEU A 41 9.11 -11.51 -7.74
CA LEU A 41 8.07 -10.69 -8.36
C LEU A 41 8.60 -9.99 -9.63
N THR A 42 9.82 -9.45 -9.58
CA THR A 42 10.46 -8.85 -10.76
C THR A 42 10.66 -9.88 -11.87
N ALA A 43 11.17 -11.08 -11.51
CA ALA A 43 11.39 -12.14 -12.49
C ALA A 43 10.09 -12.64 -13.14
N GLN A 44 9.00 -12.74 -12.37
CA GLN A 44 7.68 -13.11 -12.90
C GLN A 44 7.13 -12.01 -13.81
N ALA A 45 7.23 -10.74 -13.41
CA ALA A 45 6.79 -9.61 -14.21
C ALA A 45 7.48 -9.57 -15.58
N GLN A 46 8.79 -9.79 -15.61
CA GLN A 46 9.56 -9.88 -16.88
C GLN A 46 9.06 -10.99 -17.78
N LYS A 47 8.76 -12.18 -17.24
CA LYS A 47 8.25 -13.32 -18.02
C LYS A 47 6.92 -13.04 -18.70
N VAL A 48 6.04 -12.26 -18.05
CA VAL A 48 4.70 -11.93 -18.59
C VAL A 48 4.63 -10.58 -19.29
N GLY A 49 5.75 -9.83 -19.33
CA GLY A 49 5.85 -8.53 -19.98
C GLY A 49 5.05 -7.43 -19.27
N VAL A 50 5.03 -7.45 -17.94
CA VAL A 50 4.34 -6.46 -17.09
C VAL A 50 5.36 -5.52 -16.47
N HIS A 51 5.05 -4.22 -16.47
CA HIS A 51 5.89 -3.21 -15.82
C HIS A 51 5.66 -3.23 -14.31
N VAL A 52 6.72 -3.52 -13.55
CA VAL A 52 6.70 -3.51 -12.08
C VAL A 52 7.81 -2.62 -11.54
N GLU A 53 7.45 -1.69 -10.67
CA GLU A 53 8.39 -0.95 -9.85
C GLU A 53 8.26 -1.40 -8.39
N GLN A 54 9.37 -1.61 -7.73
CA GLN A 54 9.42 -1.92 -6.31
C GLN A 54 10.19 -0.82 -5.58
N TRP A 55 9.48 -0.06 -4.76
CA TRP A 55 10.04 1.06 -3.99
C TRP A 55 10.33 0.63 -2.57
N ALA A 56 11.59 0.75 -2.16
CA ALA A 56 12.03 0.46 -0.80
C ALA A 56 11.72 1.65 0.12
N HIS A 57 10.57 1.61 0.79
CA HIS A 57 10.15 2.61 1.78
C HIS A 57 9.68 1.93 3.06
N ASP A 58 10.07 2.49 4.21
CA ASP A 58 9.43 2.16 5.48
C ASP A 58 8.19 3.03 5.66
N LEU A 59 7.02 2.41 5.72
CA LEU A 59 5.76 3.12 5.90
C LEU A 59 5.56 3.67 7.34
N ALA A 60 6.49 3.43 8.25
CA ALA A 60 6.60 4.21 9.48
C ALA A 60 6.98 5.69 9.21
N ASP A 61 7.57 5.97 8.04
CA ASP A 61 7.71 7.29 7.44
C ASP A 61 6.80 7.39 6.20
N GLY A 62 5.51 7.45 6.44
CA GLY A 62 4.50 7.54 5.38
C GLY A 62 4.59 8.83 4.58
N ALA A 63 5.13 9.91 5.16
CA ALA A 63 5.33 11.19 4.49
C ALA A 63 6.31 11.05 3.32
N SER A 64 7.46 10.41 3.52
CA SER A 64 8.43 10.14 2.46
C SER A 64 7.83 9.31 1.33
N ALA A 65 7.11 8.23 1.64
CA ALA A 65 6.46 7.39 0.65
C ALA A 65 5.37 8.14 -0.13
N SER A 66 4.58 8.97 0.56
CA SER A 66 3.51 9.77 -0.07
C SER A 66 4.05 10.85 -1.01
N LEU A 67 5.13 11.52 -0.64
CA LEU A 67 5.82 12.49 -1.50
C LEU A 67 6.39 11.83 -2.75
N ALA A 68 7.01 10.66 -2.60
CA ALA A 68 7.52 9.89 -3.74
C ALA A 68 6.39 9.47 -4.69
N LEU A 69 5.26 8.99 -4.13
CA LEU A 69 4.07 8.63 -4.91
C LEU A 69 3.50 9.83 -5.66
N LYS A 70 3.33 10.96 -4.97
CA LYS A 70 2.84 12.20 -5.58
C LYS A 70 3.73 12.61 -6.75
N ALA A 71 5.04 12.71 -6.52
CA ALA A 71 6.00 13.12 -7.54
C ALA A 71 6.03 12.17 -8.76
N TRP A 72 5.82 10.87 -8.55
CA TRP A 72 5.73 9.91 -9.64
C TRP A 72 4.43 10.10 -10.43
N LEU A 73 3.28 10.23 -9.75
CA LEU A 73 1.97 10.43 -10.39
C LEU A 73 1.89 11.73 -11.19
N GLU A 74 2.46 12.82 -10.69
CA GLU A 74 2.51 14.12 -11.38
C GLU A 74 3.30 14.10 -12.69
N LYS A 75 4.20 13.13 -12.88
CA LYS A 75 4.93 12.91 -14.14
C LYS A 75 4.13 12.11 -15.15
N GLN A 76 3.04 11.46 -14.75
CA GLN A 76 2.20 10.69 -15.65
C GLN A 76 1.20 11.61 -16.35
N THR A 77 0.83 11.25 -17.58
CA THR A 77 -0.27 11.94 -18.27
C THR A 77 -1.59 11.26 -17.93
N ALA A 78 -2.68 12.03 -17.91
CA ALA A 78 -4.02 11.49 -17.64
C ALA A 78 -4.45 10.39 -18.63
N GLN A 79 -3.85 10.36 -19.82
CA GLN A 79 -4.13 9.34 -20.85
C GLN A 79 -3.28 8.10 -20.74
N SER A 80 -2.29 8.07 -19.84
CA SER A 80 -1.39 6.91 -19.66
C SER A 80 -2.12 5.66 -19.18
N PHE A 81 -3.22 5.86 -18.42
CA PHE A 81 -3.95 4.77 -17.78
C PHE A 81 -5.46 4.88 -18.01
N GLN A 82 -6.14 3.75 -18.06
CA GLN A 82 -7.60 3.66 -18.12
C GLN A 82 -8.24 3.58 -16.72
N SER A 83 -7.48 3.19 -15.72
CA SER A 83 -7.88 3.25 -14.31
C SER A 83 -6.65 3.26 -13.40
N ALA A 84 -6.80 3.77 -12.18
CA ALA A 84 -5.79 3.68 -11.15
C ALA A 84 -6.40 3.17 -9.84
N THR A 85 -5.67 2.29 -9.15
CA THR A 85 -6.10 1.72 -7.87
C THR A 85 -4.97 1.79 -6.85
N LEU A 86 -5.23 2.43 -5.71
CA LEU A 86 -4.36 2.38 -4.54
C LEU A 86 -4.87 1.29 -3.60
N ILE A 87 -4.01 0.34 -3.23
CA ILE A 87 -4.30 -0.75 -2.31
C ILE A 87 -3.44 -0.61 -1.05
N ASN A 88 -4.03 -0.12 0.03
CA ASN A 88 -3.42 -0.04 1.34
C ASN A 88 -3.53 -1.39 2.04
N ASN A 89 -2.50 -2.22 1.90
CA ASN A 89 -2.44 -3.57 2.48
C ASN A 89 -1.43 -3.66 3.63
N ALA A 90 -0.38 -2.84 3.64
CA ALA A 90 0.64 -2.90 4.68
C ALA A 90 0.02 -2.75 6.09
N GLY A 91 0.59 -3.47 7.03
CA GLY A 91 0.17 -3.41 8.43
C GLY A 91 1.21 -4.05 9.34
N VAL A 92 1.21 -3.64 10.60
CA VAL A 92 2.03 -4.18 11.66
C VAL A 92 1.12 -4.64 12.77
N ILE A 93 1.36 -5.84 13.28
CA ILE A 93 0.71 -6.36 14.48
C ILE A 93 1.66 -6.05 15.65
N PRO A 94 1.29 -5.15 16.58
CA PRO A 94 2.08 -4.89 17.77
C PRO A 94 2.05 -6.10 18.72
N ASN A 95 2.90 -6.08 19.74
CA ASN A 95 2.89 -7.11 20.78
C ASN A 95 1.50 -7.24 21.40
N ILE A 96 1.03 -8.50 21.50
CA ILE A 96 -0.27 -8.81 22.09
C ILE A 96 -0.15 -8.79 23.61
N GLY A 97 -0.99 -8.03 24.29
CA GLY A 97 -0.99 -7.92 25.74
C GLY A 97 -1.87 -6.79 26.25
N PRO A 98 -2.01 -6.66 27.59
CA PRO A 98 -2.73 -5.56 28.21
C PRO A 98 -2.17 -4.20 27.78
N LEU A 99 -3.03 -3.23 27.52
CA LEU A 99 -2.61 -1.89 27.11
C LEU A 99 -1.71 -1.22 28.17
N SER A 100 -1.91 -1.52 29.44
CA SER A 100 -1.08 -1.04 30.55
C SER A 100 0.38 -1.52 30.50
N GLN A 101 0.67 -2.56 29.72
CA GLN A 101 2.00 -3.14 29.56
C GLN A 101 2.52 -2.97 28.12
N ALA A 102 1.78 -2.24 27.28
CA ALA A 102 2.16 -2.07 25.88
C ALA A 102 3.39 -1.14 25.76
N ASP A 103 4.32 -1.52 24.92
CA ASP A 103 5.42 -0.65 24.51
C ASP A 103 4.88 0.50 23.66
N PRO A 104 5.08 1.77 24.08
CA PRO A 104 4.64 2.94 23.31
C PRO A 104 5.18 2.98 21.89
N HIS A 105 6.40 2.51 21.67
CA HIS A 105 7.00 2.45 20.33
C HIS A 105 6.26 1.47 19.41
N ASN A 106 5.89 0.31 19.93
CA ASN A 106 5.09 -0.68 19.19
C ASN A 106 3.70 -0.15 18.81
N LEU A 107 3.05 0.57 19.74
CA LEU A 107 1.75 1.21 19.48
C LEU A 107 1.88 2.29 18.40
N ALA A 108 2.87 3.17 18.52
CA ALA A 108 3.13 4.21 17.54
C ALA A 108 3.42 3.62 16.15
N MET A 109 4.23 2.56 16.07
CA MET A 109 4.55 1.87 14.82
C MET A 109 3.29 1.28 14.15
N ALA A 110 2.40 0.65 14.92
CA ALA A 110 1.16 0.11 14.39
C ALA A 110 0.26 1.19 13.77
N LEU A 111 0.12 2.33 14.46
CA LEU A 111 -0.68 3.47 13.99
C LEU A 111 -0.04 4.16 12.78
N ARG A 112 1.27 4.37 12.79
CA ARG A 112 1.97 4.98 11.64
C ARG A 112 1.78 4.15 10.37
N VAL A 113 2.02 2.84 10.44
CA VAL A 113 1.93 1.98 9.25
C VAL A 113 0.48 1.66 8.86
N GLY A 114 -0.42 1.47 9.84
CA GLY A 114 -1.79 1.01 9.59
C GLY A 114 -2.83 2.11 9.40
N LEU A 115 -2.54 3.34 9.84
CA LEU A 115 -3.48 4.46 9.76
C LEU A 115 -2.85 5.69 9.09
N GLU A 116 -1.76 6.22 9.63
CA GLU A 116 -1.16 7.47 9.16
C GLU A 116 -0.67 7.35 7.71
N ALA A 117 0.14 6.34 7.39
CA ALA A 117 0.64 6.13 6.03
C ALA A 117 -0.48 5.92 4.99
N PRO A 118 -1.51 5.08 5.23
CA PRO A 118 -2.68 5.01 4.35
C PRO A 118 -3.36 6.36 4.11
N MET A 119 -3.54 7.20 5.14
CA MET A 119 -4.13 8.52 4.98
C MET A 119 -3.27 9.42 4.10
N GLN A 120 -1.95 9.46 4.33
CA GLN A 120 -1.00 10.26 3.56
C GLN A 120 -0.91 9.79 2.10
N LEU A 121 -0.87 8.47 1.86
CA LEU A 121 -0.88 7.90 0.51
C LEU A 121 -2.20 8.17 -0.23
N CYS A 122 -3.35 8.10 0.47
CA CYS A 122 -4.64 8.47 -0.10
C CYS A 122 -4.65 9.95 -0.52
N ALA A 123 -4.18 10.85 0.34
CA ALA A 123 -4.10 12.28 0.03
C ALA A 123 -3.21 12.54 -1.18
N ALA A 124 -2.03 11.92 -1.24
CA ALA A 124 -1.11 12.02 -2.37
C ALA A 124 -1.73 11.47 -3.67
N PHE A 125 -2.33 10.28 -3.60
CA PHE A 125 -2.97 9.64 -4.75
C PHE A 125 -4.14 10.46 -5.30
N LEU A 126 -5.08 10.86 -4.44
CA LEU A 126 -6.27 11.61 -4.85
C LEU A 126 -5.91 13.01 -5.36
N GLY A 127 -5.00 13.71 -4.69
CA GLY A 127 -4.57 15.04 -5.10
C GLY A 127 -3.81 15.03 -6.43
N ALA A 128 -2.82 14.14 -6.60
CA ALA A 128 -2.04 14.06 -7.84
C ALA A 128 -2.87 13.58 -9.05
N THR A 129 -3.97 12.89 -8.82
CA THR A 129 -4.85 12.37 -9.89
C THR A 129 -6.17 13.12 -10.00
N GLU A 130 -6.31 14.29 -9.38
CA GLU A 130 -7.57 15.05 -9.32
C GLU A 130 -8.15 15.31 -10.72
N ASN A 131 -7.30 15.68 -11.66
CA ASN A 131 -7.69 16.01 -13.05
C ASN A 131 -7.68 14.79 -13.99
N TRP A 132 -7.55 13.58 -13.48
CA TRP A 132 -7.64 12.38 -14.29
C TRP A 132 -9.11 11.98 -14.51
N HIS A 133 -9.53 11.93 -15.76
CA HIS A 133 -10.94 11.67 -16.13
C HIS A 133 -11.28 10.18 -16.25
N MET A 134 -10.49 9.31 -15.56
CA MET A 134 -10.70 7.87 -15.58
C MET A 134 -11.03 7.34 -14.17
N PRO A 135 -11.58 6.13 -14.03
CA PRO A 135 -11.93 5.56 -12.73
C PRO A 135 -10.72 5.45 -11.78
N ARG A 136 -10.89 5.95 -10.57
CA ARG A 136 -9.91 5.86 -9.49
C ARG A 136 -10.52 5.10 -8.31
N LYS A 137 -9.75 4.21 -7.72
CA LYS A 137 -10.20 3.39 -6.60
C LYS A 137 -9.18 3.41 -5.47
N VAL A 138 -9.66 3.50 -4.23
CA VAL A 138 -8.88 3.23 -3.03
C VAL A 138 -9.44 1.98 -2.36
N VAL A 139 -8.57 1.03 -2.06
CA VAL A 139 -8.88 -0.20 -1.33
C VAL A 139 -8.07 -0.23 -0.05
N ASN A 140 -8.74 -0.22 1.09
CA ASN A 140 -8.09 -0.38 2.40
C ASN A 140 -8.34 -1.80 2.90
N ILE A 141 -7.25 -2.56 3.10
CA ILE A 141 -7.33 -3.90 3.68
C ILE A 141 -7.50 -3.75 5.19
N SER A 142 -8.72 -3.91 5.64
CA SER A 142 -9.11 -3.87 7.03
C SER A 142 -9.01 -5.26 7.70
N SER A 143 -9.56 -5.40 8.87
CA SER A 143 -9.62 -6.65 9.64
C SER A 143 -10.96 -6.74 10.36
N GLY A 144 -11.36 -7.96 10.73
CA GLY A 144 -12.46 -8.14 11.68
C GLY A 144 -12.25 -7.38 12.99
N LEU A 145 -10.99 -7.21 13.40
CA LEU A 145 -10.60 -6.47 14.61
C LEU A 145 -10.73 -4.94 14.48
N GLY A 146 -10.77 -4.40 13.27
CA GLY A 146 -11.14 -3.00 13.02
C GLY A 146 -12.64 -2.74 13.20
N ARG A 147 -13.47 -3.79 13.19
CA ARG A 147 -14.93 -3.70 13.37
C ARG A 147 -15.39 -4.18 14.76
N ARG A 148 -14.67 -5.13 15.34
CA ARG A 148 -14.93 -5.68 16.68
C ARG A 148 -13.60 -5.75 17.44
N ALA A 149 -13.42 -4.86 18.38
CA ALA A 149 -12.21 -4.83 19.18
C ALA A 149 -12.03 -6.16 19.94
N MET A 150 -10.79 -6.60 20.03
CA MET A 150 -10.38 -7.77 20.79
C MET A 150 -9.48 -7.32 21.95
N ALA A 151 -9.67 -7.92 23.13
CA ALA A 151 -8.79 -7.70 24.26
C ALA A 151 -7.33 -7.97 23.88
N PHE A 152 -6.42 -7.22 24.47
CA PHE A 152 -4.96 -7.30 24.24
C PHE A 152 -4.46 -6.90 22.85
N GLN A 153 -5.32 -6.37 21.98
CA GLN A 153 -5.00 -6.00 20.59
C GLN A 153 -5.29 -4.52 20.30
N ALA A 154 -5.28 -3.65 21.30
CA ALA A 154 -5.70 -2.25 21.18
C ALA A 154 -5.02 -1.52 20.01
N GLY A 155 -3.70 -1.60 19.88
CA GLY A 155 -2.95 -0.94 18.81
C GLY A 155 -3.32 -1.43 17.39
N TYR A 156 -3.52 -2.74 17.23
CA TYR A 156 -3.93 -3.30 15.94
C TYR A 156 -5.38 -2.95 15.61
N CYS A 157 -6.28 -3.02 16.58
CA CYS A 157 -7.68 -2.65 16.39
C CYS A 157 -7.82 -1.19 15.96
N ALA A 158 -7.06 -0.29 16.59
CA ALA A 158 -7.06 1.14 16.26
C ALA A 158 -6.46 1.43 14.88
N ALA A 159 -5.50 0.62 14.42
CA ALA A 159 -4.84 0.77 13.12
C ALA A 159 -5.65 0.19 11.95
N LYS A 160 -6.72 -0.56 12.22
CA LYS A 160 -7.56 -1.27 11.24
C LYS A 160 -9.01 -0.84 11.28
#